data_7a24e57f9e05485f28f5d1062c783cca
#
_entry.id   7a24e57f9e05485f28f5d1062c783cca
#
_cell.length_a   1.000
_cell.length_b   1.000
_cell.length_c   1.000
_cell.angle_alpha   90.00
_cell.angle_beta   90.00
_cell.angle_gamma   90.00
#
_symmetry.space_group_name_H-M   'P 1'
#
loop_
_entity.id
_entity.type
_entity.pdbx_description
1 polymer ?
#
loop_
_entity_poly.entity_id
_entity_poly.type
_entity_poly.pdbx_seq_one_letter_code
_entity_poly.pdbx_strand_id
1 'polypeptide(L)'
;MKRIYFTVTNDLTYDQRMQRICTSLAENGYEVTLVGYNKPTSLPFVNKKYKQKRIHCWFLKGKSFYTEYNVRLFLYLLFKKMDAICAIDLDTIVPCLNISRWKKIPRVYDAHELFTGLKEVVERPVVHKVWTKVEQRIVPKYQNGYTVGEAIAEEFKKMYGVNYEVVRN
;
A
#
# COMPACT_ATOMS: atom_id res chain seq x y z
N MET A 1 16.34 -15.31 5.65
CA MET A 1 15.94 -13.90 5.61
C MET A 1 14.50 -13.81 5.17
N LYS A 2 13.60 -13.11 5.91
CA LYS A 2 12.20 -12.97 5.54
C LYS A 2 12.04 -11.91 4.45
N ARG A 3 11.22 -12.20 3.44
CA ARG A 3 10.96 -11.35 2.27
C ARG A 3 9.67 -10.58 2.48
N ILE A 4 9.75 -9.26 2.47
CA ILE A 4 8.61 -8.37 2.67
C ILE A 4 8.40 -7.53 1.42
N TYR A 5 7.16 -7.50 0.92
CA TYR A 5 6.76 -6.66 -0.20
C TYR A 5 5.90 -5.50 0.29
N PHE A 6 6.28 -4.30 -0.09
CA PHE A 6 5.52 -3.06 0.10
C PHE A 6 4.95 -2.61 -1.24
N THR A 7 3.71 -2.16 -1.26
CA THR A 7 3.01 -1.77 -2.48
C THR A 7 2.39 -0.40 -2.34
N VAL A 8 2.63 0.48 -3.30
CA VAL A 8 2.15 1.86 -3.31
C VAL A 8 1.82 2.28 -4.74
N THR A 9 0.89 3.21 -4.95
CA THR A 9 0.60 3.77 -6.27
C THR A 9 1.48 4.98 -6.62
N ASN A 10 2.35 5.42 -5.70
CA ASN A 10 3.24 6.56 -5.89
C ASN A 10 4.45 6.23 -6.78
N ASP A 11 5.08 7.27 -7.28
CA ASP A 11 6.43 7.18 -7.84
C ASP A 11 7.45 7.01 -6.69
N LEU A 12 8.23 5.93 -6.76
CA LEU A 12 9.21 5.57 -5.75
C LEU A 12 10.34 6.60 -5.60
N THR A 13 10.51 7.48 -6.58
CA THR A 13 11.54 8.54 -6.57
C THR A 13 11.34 9.49 -5.39
N TYR A 14 10.10 9.86 -5.11
CA TYR A 14 9.75 10.94 -4.17
C TYR A 14 9.11 10.45 -2.88
N ASP A 15 8.88 9.16 -2.73
CA ASP A 15 8.25 8.57 -1.53
C ASP A 15 9.28 8.40 -0.39
N GLN A 16 9.60 9.51 0.27
CA GLN A 16 10.61 9.55 1.33
C GLN A 16 10.25 8.67 2.53
N ARG A 17 8.95 8.57 2.88
CA ARG A 17 8.49 7.72 3.99
C ARG A 17 8.82 6.27 3.70
N MET A 18 8.42 5.77 2.54
CA MET A 18 8.69 4.39 2.17
C MET A 18 10.17 4.10 1.98
N GLN A 19 10.94 5.07 1.49
CA GLN A 19 12.40 4.94 1.43
C GLN A 19 13.01 4.71 2.81
N ARG A 20 12.57 5.46 3.84
CA ARG A 20 13.04 5.30 5.23
C ARG A 20 12.64 3.95 5.81
N ILE A 21 11.37 3.58 5.72
CA ILE A 21 10.85 2.31 6.23
C ILE A 21 11.55 1.11 5.58
N CYS A 22 11.64 1.10 4.25
CA CYS A 22 12.29 0.01 3.52
C CYS A 22 13.79 -0.09 3.81
N THR A 23 14.47 1.04 3.97
CA THR A 23 15.90 1.07 4.34
C THR A 23 16.10 0.50 5.74
N SER A 24 15.33 0.97 6.72
CA SER A 24 15.41 0.49 8.10
C SER A 24 15.19 -1.01 8.20
N LEU A 25 14.17 -1.54 7.52
CA LEU A 25 13.91 -2.99 7.51
C LEU A 25 15.04 -3.78 6.84
N ALA A 26 15.58 -3.27 5.73
CA ALA A 26 16.70 -3.93 5.05
C ALA A 26 17.97 -3.96 5.93
N GLU A 27 18.24 -2.90 6.67
CA GLU A 27 19.33 -2.83 7.64
C GLU A 27 19.15 -3.78 8.82
N ASN A 28 17.89 -4.12 9.14
CA ASN A 28 17.55 -5.09 10.19
C ASN A 28 17.36 -6.52 9.66
N GLY A 29 17.92 -6.85 8.50
CA GLY A 29 18.03 -8.22 8.01
C GLY A 29 16.81 -8.74 7.27
N TYR A 30 15.91 -7.88 6.78
CA TYR A 30 14.82 -8.27 5.90
C TYR A 30 15.20 -8.09 4.42
N GLU A 31 14.72 -8.99 3.57
CA GLU A 31 14.78 -8.80 2.12
C GLU A 31 13.53 -8.01 1.69
N VAL A 32 13.70 -6.70 1.49
CA VAL A 32 12.58 -5.79 1.19
C VAL A 32 12.48 -5.52 -0.29
N THR A 33 11.25 -5.55 -0.83
CA THR A 33 10.93 -5.08 -2.18
C THR A 33 9.81 -4.04 -2.11
N LEU A 34 10.11 -2.83 -2.60
CA LEU A 34 9.13 -1.76 -2.75
C LEU A 34 8.62 -1.73 -4.19
N VAL A 35 7.30 -1.87 -4.36
CA VAL A 35 6.62 -1.88 -5.66
C VAL A 35 5.78 -0.63 -5.80
N GLY A 36 6.02 0.15 -6.84
CA GLY A 36 5.27 1.38 -7.11
C GLY A 36 4.94 1.56 -8.59
N TYR A 37 4.43 2.73 -8.94
CA TYR A 37 4.04 3.07 -10.28
C TYR A 37 5.19 3.70 -11.08
N ASN A 38 5.29 3.34 -12.36
CA ASN A 38 6.22 3.95 -13.30
C ASN A 38 5.54 5.12 -14.02
N LYS A 39 5.73 6.33 -13.51
CA LYS A 39 5.25 7.54 -14.20
C LYS A 39 6.11 7.87 -15.41
N PRO A 40 5.58 8.58 -16.41
CA PRO A 40 6.38 9.08 -17.53
C PRO A 40 7.56 9.97 -17.07
N THR A 41 7.40 10.63 -15.93
CA THR A 41 8.40 11.52 -15.31
C THR A 41 9.28 10.84 -14.27
N SER A 42 9.17 9.53 -14.10
CA SER A 42 9.98 8.79 -13.11
C SER A 42 11.46 8.86 -13.47
N LEU A 43 12.28 9.25 -12.50
CA LEU A 43 13.74 9.25 -12.65
C LEU A 43 14.29 7.81 -12.64
N PRO A 44 15.48 7.57 -13.19
CA PRO A 44 16.17 6.28 -13.08
C PRO A 44 16.27 5.81 -11.63
N PHE A 45 16.32 4.50 -11.42
CA PHE A 45 16.52 3.97 -10.09
C PHE A 45 17.89 4.36 -9.53
N VAL A 46 17.86 4.83 -8.29
CA VAL A 46 19.08 4.98 -7.47
C VAL A 46 19.27 3.67 -6.70
N ASN A 47 20.53 3.23 -6.56
CA ASN A 47 20.85 2.04 -5.78
C ASN A 47 20.45 2.24 -4.31
N LYS A 48 19.66 1.30 -3.77
CA LYS A 48 19.15 1.30 -2.40
C LYS A 48 19.48 -0.05 -1.74
N LYS A 49 19.45 -0.10 -0.41
CA LYS A 49 19.60 -1.35 0.37
C LYS A 49 18.45 -2.35 0.19
N TYR A 50 17.39 -1.96 -0.50
CA TYR A 50 16.20 -2.76 -0.81
C TYR A 50 15.93 -2.78 -2.32
N LYS A 51 15.19 -3.78 -2.76
CA LYS A 51 14.79 -3.92 -4.16
C LYS A 51 13.66 -2.97 -4.52
N GLN A 52 13.71 -2.41 -5.71
CA GLN A 52 12.69 -1.52 -6.24
C GLN A 52 12.08 -2.11 -7.51
N LYS A 53 10.76 -1.99 -7.64
CA LYS A 53 10.03 -2.38 -8.86
C LYS A 53 8.99 -1.33 -9.20
N ARG A 54 8.93 -0.90 -10.44
CA ARG A 54 7.85 -0.06 -10.97
C ARG A 54 6.99 -0.84 -11.92
N ILE A 55 5.68 -0.67 -11.79
CA ILE A 55 4.67 -1.24 -12.68
C ILE A 55 4.31 -0.18 -13.71
N HIS A 56 4.46 -0.51 -14.96
CA HIS A 56 4.03 0.34 -16.07
C HIS A 56 2.52 0.20 -16.27
N CYS A 57 1.82 1.31 -16.53
CA CYS A 57 0.41 1.36 -16.89
C CYS A 57 0.24 2.21 -18.16
N TRP A 58 -0.75 1.86 -18.96
CA TRP A 58 -1.14 2.63 -20.14
C TRP A 58 -1.99 3.84 -19.78
N PHE A 59 -2.91 3.65 -18.81
CA PHE A 59 -3.71 4.74 -18.27
C PHE A 59 -2.92 5.50 -17.19
N LEU A 60 -2.96 6.82 -17.24
CA LEU A 60 -2.16 7.67 -16.34
C LEU A 60 -2.97 8.20 -15.15
N LYS A 61 -4.30 8.16 -15.20
CA LYS A 61 -5.18 8.72 -14.16
C LYS A 61 -6.59 8.12 -14.18
N GLY A 62 -7.33 8.38 -13.12
CA GLY A 62 -8.74 8.01 -12.99
C GLY A 62 -8.97 6.53 -12.74
N LYS A 63 -10.22 6.09 -12.90
CA LYS A 63 -10.64 4.72 -12.60
C LYS A 63 -9.85 3.66 -13.39
N SER A 64 -9.61 3.93 -14.66
CA SER A 64 -8.87 3.02 -15.55
C SER A 64 -7.44 2.78 -15.05
N PHE A 65 -6.77 3.83 -14.58
CA PHE A 65 -5.44 3.71 -13.98
C PHE A 65 -5.46 2.79 -12.76
N TYR A 66 -6.33 3.06 -11.79
CA TYR A 66 -6.39 2.25 -10.57
C TYR A 66 -6.75 0.79 -10.87
N THR A 67 -7.67 0.55 -11.79
CA THR A 67 -8.02 -0.81 -12.20
C THR A 67 -6.85 -1.52 -12.85
N GLU A 68 -6.21 -0.89 -13.83
CA GLU A 68 -5.05 -1.46 -14.54
C GLU A 68 -3.89 -1.71 -13.57
N TYR A 69 -3.55 -0.72 -12.75
CA TYR A 69 -2.47 -0.84 -11.78
C TYR A 69 -2.70 -2.02 -10.82
N ASN A 70 -3.89 -2.12 -10.25
CA ASN A 70 -4.22 -3.19 -9.30
C ASN A 70 -4.20 -4.58 -9.96
N VAL A 71 -4.69 -4.71 -11.20
CA VAL A 71 -4.61 -5.97 -11.95
C VAL A 71 -3.15 -6.34 -12.23
N ARG A 72 -2.35 -5.41 -12.75
CA ARG A 72 -0.93 -5.66 -13.03
C ARG A 72 -0.13 -5.93 -11.75
N LEU A 73 -0.41 -5.24 -10.66
CA LEU A 73 0.18 -5.49 -9.35
C LEU A 73 -0.14 -6.89 -8.87
N PHE A 74 -1.41 -7.30 -8.93
CA PHE A 74 -1.84 -8.65 -8.55
C PHE A 74 -1.09 -9.72 -9.36
N LEU A 75 -1.05 -9.60 -10.69
CA LEU A 75 -0.35 -10.54 -11.57
C LEU A 75 1.15 -10.57 -11.27
N TYR A 76 1.77 -9.43 -11.03
CA TYR A 76 3.20 -9.39 -10.65
C TYR A 76 3.45 -10.13 -9.33
N LEU A 77 2.65 -9.85 -8.30
CA LEU A 77 2.82 -10.44 -6.96
C LEU A 77 2.51 -11.94 -6.93
N LEU A 78 1.64 -12.42 -7.83
CA LEU A 78 1.21 -13.81 -7.90
C LEU A 78 2.39 -14.77 -8.01
N PHE A 79 3.37 -14.43 -8.84
CA PHE A 79 4.56 -15.26 -9.12
C PHE A 79 5.77 -14.95 -8.23
N LYS A 80 5.62 -14.06 -7.23
CA LYS A 80 6.74 -13.71 -6.33
C LYS A 80 6.69 -14.54 -5.06
N LYS A 81 7.85 -15.01 -4.61
CA LYS A 81 8.01 -15.63 -3.29
C LYS A 81 8.13 -14.51 -2.25
N MET A 82 7.28 -14.53 -1.24
CA MET A 82 7.25 -13.54 -0.16
C MET A 82 6.75 -14.17 1.13
N ASP A 83 7.15 -13.61 2.26
CA ASP A 83 6.81 -14.10 3.59
C ASP A 83 5.86 -13.14 4.31
N ALA A 84 5.75 -11.89 3.84
CA ALA A 84 4.75 -10.90 4.26
C ALA A 84 4.51 -9.87 3.16
N ILE A 85 3.36 -9.20 3.22
CA ILE A 85 2.99 -8.10 2.30
C ILE A 85 2.39 -6.93 3.06
N CYS A 86 2.78 -5.71 2.69
CA CYS A 86 2.24 -4.48 3.21
C CYS A 86 1.57 -3.68 2.08
N ALA A 87 0.30 -3.35 2.28
CA ALA A 87 -0.42 -2.41 1.43
C ALA A 87 -0.28 -1.00 2.03
N ILE A 88 0.22 -0.06 1.24
CA ILE A 88 0.25 1.35 1.61
C ILE A 88 -0.98 2.01 1.00
N ASP A 89 -1.74 2.66 1.84
CA ASP A 89 -3.02 3.29 1.53
C ASP A 89 -4.08 2.34 0.94
N LEU A 90 -5.28 2.86 0.74
CA LEU A 90 -6.43 2.07 0.32
C LEU A 90 -6.33 1.58 -1.12
N ASP A 91 -5.56 2.23 -1.94
CA ASP A 91 -5.49 2.01 -3.38
C ASP A 91 -4.71 0.75 -3.79
N THR A 92 -3.95 0.13 -2.89
CA THR A 92 -3.30 -1.18 -3.12
C THR A 92 -3.83 -2.31 -2.25
N ILE A 93 -4.80 -2.04 -1.38
CA ILE A 93 -5.27 -2.96 -0.34
C ILE A 93 -5.92 -4.24 -0.91
N VAL A 94 -6.64 -4.12 -2.04
CA VAL A 94 -7.38 -5.24 -2.66
C VAL A 94 -6.45 -6.33 -3.20
N PRO A 95 -5.48 -6.05 -4.09
CA PRO A 95 -4.55 -7.07 -4.58
C PRO A 95 -3.72 -7.68 -3.45
N CYS A 96 -3.29 -6.89 -2.47
CA CYS A 96 -2.53 -7.38 -1.32
C CYS A 96 -3.36 -8.35 -0.46
N LEU A 97 -4.65 -8.06 -0.22
CA LEU A 97 -5.55 -8.97 0.48
C LEU A 97 -5.64 -10.32 -0.24
N ASN A 98 -5.86 -10.30 -1.54
CA ASN A 98 -6.05 -11.53 -2.33
C ASN A 98 -4.77 -12.37 -2.37
N ILE A 99 -3.62 -11.73 -2.58
CA ILE A 99 -2.31 -12.39 -2.58
C ILE A 99 -1.99 -12.99 -1.20
N SER A 100 -2.21 -12.23 -0.11
CA SER A 100 -1.93 -12.72 1.24
C SER A 100 -2.80 -13.93 1.62
N ARG A 101 -4.06 -13.93 1.18
CA ARG A 101 -4.96 -15.08 1.38
C ARG A 101 -4.52 -16.30 0.60
N TRP A 102 -4.22 -16.12 -0.69
CA TRP A 102 -3.76 -17.23 -1.52
C TRP A 102 -2.47 -17.86 -0.99
N LYS A 103 -1.48 -17.00 -0.68
CA LYS A 103 -0.17 -17.47 -0.20
C LYS A 103 -0.17 -17.84 1.29
N LYS A 104 -1.26 -17.59 2.03
CA LYS A 104 -1.39 -17.81 3.49
C LYS A 104 -0.28 -17.11 4.28
N ILE A 105 0.02 -15.87 3.92
CA ILE A 105 1.06 -15.04 4.55
C ILE A 105 0.45 -13.87 5.34
N PRO A 106 1.16 -13.34 6.34
CA PRO A 106 0.79 -12.11 7.02
C PRO A 106 0.65 -10.95 6.05
N ARG A 107 -0.32 -10.07 6.38
CA ARG A 107 -0.52 -8.79 5.70
C ARG A 107 -0.54 -7.67 6.70
N VAL A 108 -0.02 -6.52 6.30
CA VAL A 108 0.02 -5.29 7.07
C VAL A 108 -0.64 -4.19 6.25
N TYR A 109 -1.32 -3.28 6.92
CA TYR A 109 -1.87 -2.07 6.30
C TYR A 109 -1.16 -0.85 6.86
N ASP A 110 -0.53 -0.07 5.99
CA ASP A 110 -0.03 1.26 6.32
C ASP A 110 -1.12 2.28 6.00
N ALA A 111 -1.88 2.67 7.02
CA ALA A 111 -2.94 3.64 6.91
C ALA A 111 -2.37 5.06 7.10
N HIS A 112 -1.82 5.62 6.03
CA HIS A 112 -1.16 6.92 6.09
C HIS A 112 -2.11 8.05 6.49
N GLU A 113 -3.37 7.96 6.04
CA GLU A 113 -4.43 8.92 6.35
C GLU A 113 -5.81 8.28 6.26
N LEU A 114 -6.84 8.99 6.70
CA LEU A 114 -8.23 8.58 6.49
C LEU A 114 -8.60 8.82 5.02
N PHE A 115 -8.29 7.85 4.17
CA PHE A 115 -8.36 7.96 2.71
C PHE A 115 -9.75 8.44 2.22
N THR A 116 -10.82 7.90 2.79
CA THR A 116 -12.19 8.29 2.42
C THR A 116 -12.60 9.66 2.95
N GLY A 117 -11.83 10.22 3.89
CA GLY A 117 -11.99 11.59 4.40
C GLY A 117 -11.25 12.67 3.59
N LEU A 118 -10.43 12.26 2.62
CA LEU A 118 -9.68 13.20 1.78
C LEU A 118 -10.62 14.07 0.94
N LYS A 119 -10.34 15.37 0.89
CA LYS A 119 -11.14 16.33 0.13
C LYS A 119 -11.37 15.91 -1.32
N GLU A 120 -10.31 15.44 -2.00
CA GLU A 120 -10.36 15.00 -3.39
C GLU A 120 -11.25 13.78 -3.60
N VAL A 121 -11.45 12.98 -2.55
CA VAL A 121 -12.33 11.80 -2.58
C VAL A 121 -13.77 12.22 -2.26
N VAL A 122 -13.96 13.04 -1.21
CA VAL A 122 -15.28 13.50 -0.73
C VAL A 122 -16.00 14.34 -1.80
N GLU A 123 -15.28 15.21 -2.50
CA GLU A 123 -15.84 16.05 -3.58
C GLU A 123 -16.32 15.26 -4.82
N ARG A 124 -16.08 13.94 -4.85
CA ARG A 124 -16.49 13.05 -5.94
C ARG A 124 -17.43 11.96 -5.45
N PRO A 125 -18.75 12.18 -5.36
CA PRO A 125 -19.68 11.28 -4.67
C PRO A 125 -19.61 9.80 -5.11
N VAL A 126 -19.46 9.55 -6.41
CA VAL A 126 -19.34 8.17 -6.93
C VAL A 126 -18.02 7.52 -6.51
N VAL A 127 -16.92 8.28 -6.56
CA VAL A 127 -15.59 7.80 -6.14
C VAL A 127 -15.58 7.54 -4.65
N HIS A 128 -16.08 8.49 -3.86
CA HIS A 128 -16.25 8.36 -2.41
C HIS A 128 -17.05 7.10 -2.05
N LYS A 129 -18.22 6.90 -2.64
CA LYS A 129 -19.06 5.71 -2.38
C LYS A 129 -18.32 4.39 -2.68
N VAL A 130 -17.54 4.35 -3.76
CA VAL A 130 -16.77 3.14 -4.11
C VAL A 130 -15.68 2.87 -3.09
N TRP A 131 -14.85 3.87 -2.76
CA TRP A 131 -13.75 3.73 -1.81
C TRP A 131 -14.24 3.45 -0.39
N THR A 132 -15.34 4.10 0.06
CA THR A 132 -15.96 3.79 1.34
C THR A 132 -16.39 2.32 1.43
N LYS A 133 -16.99 1.77 0.36
CA LYS A 133 -17.33 0.34 0.34
C LYS A 133 -16.11 -0.57 0.39
N VAL A 134 -15.04 -0.20 -0.30
CA VAL A 134 -13.77 -0.94 -0.28
C VAL A 134 -13.20 -0.92 1.14
N GLU A 135 -13.08 0.26 1.72
CA GLU A 135 -12.54 0.47 3.07
C GLU A 135 -13.33 -0.33 4.11
N GLN A 136 -14.64 -0.17 4.18
CA GLN A 136 -15.52 -0.89 5.11
C GLN A 136 -15.43 -2.41 5.01
N ARG A 137 -15.22 -2.95 3.79
CA ARG A 137 -15.18 -4.40 3.58
C ARG A 137 -13.80 -5.01 3.78
N ILE A 138 -12.75 -4.22 3.58
CA ILE A 138 -11.39 -4.75 3.50
C ILE A 138 -10.55 -4.41 4.71
N VAL A 139 -10.62 -3.19 5.23
CA VAL A 139 -9.84 -2.76 6.40
C VAL A 139 -10.03 -3.70 7.61
N PRO A 140 -11.25 -4.14 7.96
CA PRO A 140 -11.43 -5.08 9.08
C PRO A 140 -10.70 -6.43 8.91
N LYS A 141 -10.24 -6.75 7.70
CA LYS A 141 -9.47 -7.98 7.41
C LYS A 141 -7.96 -7.79 7.59
N TYR A 142 -7.51 -6.58 7.87
CA TYR A 142 -6.13 -6.22 8.17
C TYR A 142 -6.01 -5.95 9.67
N GLN A 143 -5.81 -7.01 10.45
CA GLN A 143 -5.66 -6.89 11.91
C GLN A 143 -4.31 -6.29 12.31
N ASN A 144 -3.29 -6.44 11.46
CA ASN A 144 -2.00 -5.80 11.64
C ASN A 144 -1.93 -4.55 10.76
N GLY A 145 -1.59 -3.43 11.36
CA GLY A 145 -1.44 -2.17 10.64
C GLY A 145 -0.82 -1.10 11.51
N TYR A 146 -0.47 -0.02 10.87
CA TYR A 146 0.05 1.17 11.56
C TYR A 146 -0.39 2.43 10.82
N THR A 147 -0.37 3.54 11.53
CA THR A 147 -0.74 4.87 11.04
C THR A 147 0.24 5.92 11.56
N VAL A 148 0.06 7.18 11.17
CA VAL A 148 1.00 8.27 11.49
C VAL A 148 0.68 9.01 12.79
N GLY A 149 -0.48 8.78 13.39
CA GLY A 149 -0.91 9.50 14.60
C GLY A 149 -2.04 8.82 15.36
N GLU A 150 -2.09 9.09 16.66
CA GLU A 150 -3.07 8.49 17.58
C GLU A 150 -4.51 8.78 17.15
N ALA A 151 -4.82 10.01 16.75
CA ALA A 151 -6.18 10.38 16.33
C ALA A 151 -6.68 9.53 15.14
N ILE A 152 -5.81 9.21 14.19
CA ILE A 152 -6.15 8.35 13.07
C ILE A 152 -6.31 6.90 13.54
N ALA A 153 -5.44 6.42 14.43
CA ALA A 153 -5.54 5.08 15.00
C ALA A 153 -6.87 4.88 15.77
N GLU A 154 -7.27 5.88 16.57
CA GLU A 154 -8.55 5.87 17.29
C GLU A 154 -9.74 5.84 16.34
N GLU A 155 -9.69 6.61 15.25
CA GLU A 155 -10.78 6.61 14.26
C GLU A 155 -10.87 5.26 13.53
N PHE A 156 -9.75 4.64 13.15
CA PHE A 156 -9.73 3.27 12.60
C PHE A 156 -10.28 2.25 13.59
N LYS A 157 -9.95 2.36 14.86
CA LYS A 157 -10.51 1.52 15.91
C LYS A 157 -12.01 1.67 16.03
N LYS A 158 -12.52 2.91 16.05
CA LYS A 158 -13.94 3.23 16.15
C LYS A 158 -14.73 2.75 14.93
N MET A 159 -14.20 2.99 13.72
CA MET A 159 -14.89 2.67 12.47
C MET A 159 -14.82 1.19 12.11
N TYR A 160 -13.72 0.52 12.39
CA TYR A 160 -13.42 -0.82 11.84
C TYR A 160 -13.04 -1.86 12.89
N GLY A 161 -12.92 -1.49 14.15
CA GLY A 161 -12.55 -2.40 15.24
C GLY A 161 -11.10 -2.92 15.16
N VAL A 162 -10.21 -2.22 14.45
CA VAL A 162 -8.79 -2.57 14.32
C VAL A 162 -7.94 -1.71 15.25
N ASN A 163 -6.92 -2.31 15.87
CA ASN A 163 -5.97 -1.59 16.71
C ASN A 163 -4.67 -1.42 15.94
N TYR A 164 -4.44 -0.23 15.41
CA TYR A 164 -3.23 0.08 14.64
C TYR A 164 -2.20 0.78 15.51
N GLU A 165 -0.94 0.38 15.31
CA GLU A 165 0.20 1.03 15.96
C GLU A 165 0.47 2.41 15.34
N VAL A 166 1.13 3.29 16.08
CA VAL A 166 1.52 4.62 15.58
C VAL A 166 2.99 4.63 15.21
N VAL A 167 3.26 4.85 13.93
CA VAL A 167 4.62 5.04 13.39
C VAL A 167 4.68 6.42 12.75
N ARG A 168 5.24 7.38 13.47
CA ARG A 168 5.34 8.78 13.03
C ARG A 168 6.34 8.95 11.88
N ASN A 169 6.11 9.97 11.08
CA ASN A 169 7.01 10.37 9.98
C ASN A 169 8.28 11.07 10.48
#